data_0e9a1ab3f51b13a521dfc6b11a833208
#
_entry.id   0e9a1ab3f51b13a521dfc6b11a833208
#
_cell.length_a   1.000
_cell.length_b   1.000
_cell.length_c   1.000
_cell.angle_alpha   90.00
_cell.angle_beta   90.00
_cell.angle_gamma   90.00
#
_symmetry.space_group_name_H-M   'P 1'
#
loop_
_entity.id
_entity.type
_entity.pdbx_description
1 polymer ?
#
loop_
_entity_poly.entity_id
_entity_poly.type
_entity_poly.pdbx_seq_one_letter_code
_entity_poly.pdbx_strand_id
1 'polypeptide(L)'
;MSDEIIKFSELTKFFPKQQEALNASKRFKYVLFGGSVGSGKSYWIRWTCVYWLIKYHAKYGIRGIRAGLFCEDYVALNDRHLTKIKFEFPPWLGDYNQQKHEFTLKPEYGSGILAFRNLAEPENYLSVEFAVIAVDEVNRNPKSTFDMLRSRHRWPGIKDVKFLAGCNPLGEAWVKNMWVKRLFPSTEKEQYEFVYIPALPTDNPHLPQEYYKSLESLPENQRRAYLEGNWDAFDEG
;
A
#
# COMPACT_ATOMS: atom_id res chain seq x y z
N MET A 1 1.41 29.01 -20.87
CA MET A 1 0.93 27.63 -21.07
C MET A 1 0.31 27.23 -19.76
N SER A 2 -1.02 27.03 -19.75
CA SER A 2 -1.78 26.67 -18.55
C SER A 2 -1.30 25.30 -18.09
N ASP A 3 -0.73 25.26 -16.87
CA ASP A 3 -0.44 24.01 -16.16
C ASP A 3 -1.78 23.30 -15.92
N GLU A 4 -2.20 22.46 -16.85
CA GLU A 4 -3.25 21.47 -16.60
C GLU A 4 -2.70 20.50 -15.56
N ILE A 5 -2.97 20.83 -14.29
CA ILE A 5 -2.78 19.90 -13.19
C ILE A 5 -3.73 18.73 -13.47
N ILE A 6 -3.19 17.63 -13.95
CA ILE A 6 -3.97 16.39 -14.16
C ILE A 6 -4.66 16.05 -12.85
N LYS A 7 -5.98 16.03 -12.88
CA LYS A 7 -6.73 15.59 -11.70
C LYS A 7 -6.44 14.11 -11.49
N PHE A 8 -5.97 13.75 -10.31
CA PHE A 8 -5.66 12.36 -9.99
C PHE A 8 -6.86 11.41 -10.23
N SER A 9 -8.09 11.91 -10.09
CA SER A 9 -9.31 11.20 -10.45
C SER A 9 -9.44 10.87 -11.94
N GLU A 10 -8.66 11.50 -12.79
CA GLU A 10 -8.58 11.19 -14.21
C GLU A 10 -7.52 10.12 -14.50
N LEU A 11 -6.53 9.98 -13.61
CA LEU A 11 -5.50 8.95 -13.68
C LEU A 11 -5.99 7.59 -13.19
N THR A 12 -6.80 7.58 -12.14
CA THR A 12 -7.27 6.36 -11.52
C THR A 12 -8.79 6.41 -11.26
N LYS A 13 -9.42 5.25 -11.39
CA LYS A 13 -10.85 5.09 -11.05
C LYS A 13 -10.97 4.35 -9.72
N PHE A 14 -10.59 5.03 -8.63
CA PHE A 14 -10.81 4.47 -7.30
C PHE A 14 -12.30 4.36 -7.00
N PHE A 15 -12.73 3.17 -6.57
CA PHE A 15 -14.06 3.00 -6.03
C PHE A 15 -14.16 3.57 -4.59
N PRO A 16 -15.37 3.76 -4.03
CA PRO A 16 -15.57 4.53 -2.79
C PRO A 16 -14.65 4.15 -1.63
N LYS A 17 -14.43 2.84 -1.39
CA LYS A 17 -13.55 2.38 -0.31
C LYS A 17 -12.07 2.70 -0.54
N GLN A 18 -11.58 2.60 -1.77
CA GLN A 18 -10.23 3.01 -2.12
C GLN A 18 -10.05 4.54 -1.97
N GLN A 19 -11.09 5.31 -2.33
CA GLN A 19 -11.08 6.76 -2.14
C GLN A 19 -11.10 7.15 -0.65
N GLU A 20 -11.85 6.42 0.19
CA GLU A 20 -11.83 6.56 1.64
C GLU A 20 -10.43 6.33 2.20
N ALA A 21 -9.76 5.25 1.77
CA ALA A 21 -8.39 4.93 2.18
C ALA A 21 -7.37 5.99 1.71
N LEU A 22 -7.51 6.52 0.47
CA LEU A 22 -6.68 7.64 0.01
C LEU A 22 -6.92 8.88 0.88
N ASN A 23 -8.17 9.21 1.22
CA ASN A 23 -8.47 10.35 2.08
C ASN A 23 -7.95 10.17 3.51
N ALA A 24 -7.96 8.94 4.03
CA ALA A 24 -7.34 8.60 5.31
C ALA A 24 -5.82 8.86 5.27
N SER A 25 -5.13 8.52 4.17
CA SER A 25 -3.69 8.77 4.01
C SER A 25 -3.32 10.26 4.05
N LYS A 26 -4.26 11.16 3.76
CA LYS A 26 -4.04 12.62 3.88
C LYS A 26 -4.00 13.11 5.33
N ARG A 27 -4.58 12.34 6.26
CA ARG A 27 -4.72 12.70 7.68
C ARG A 27 -3.83 11.89 8.60
N PHE A 28 -3.54 10.65 8.23
CA PHE A 28 -2.79 9.69 9.04
C PHE A 28 -1.50 9.29 8.34
N LYS A 29 -0.48 8.97 9.12
CA LYS A 29 0.82 8.51 8.63
C LYS A 29 0.80 7.03 8.26
N TYR A 30 0.19 6.18 9.09
CA TYR A 30 0.16 4.73 8.95
C TYR A 30 -1.25 4.27 8.58
N VAL A 31 -1.47 3.93 7.31
CA VAL A 31 -2.79 3.51 6.81
C VAL A 31 -2.75 2.04 6.44
N LEU A 32 -3.60 1.25 7.07
CA LEU A 32 -3.90 -0.12 6.65
C LEU A 32 -5.22 -0.14 5.88
N PHE A 33 -5.16 -0.56 4.63
CA PHE A 33 -6.34 -0.78 3.78
C PHE A 33 -6.49 -2.27 3.50
N GLY A 34 -7.58 -2.88 3.96
CA GLY A 34 -7.74 -4.31 3.78
C GLY A 34 -8.82 -4.93 4.65
N GLY A 35 -8.72 -6.25 4.85
CA GLY A 35 -9.65 -7.03 5.64
C GLY A 35 -10.32 -8.16 4.86
N SER A 36 -10.13 -8.24 3.53
CA SER A 36 -10.58 -9.39 2.75
C SER A 36 -9.88 -9.50 1.40
N VAL A 37 -9.95 -10.65 0.78
CA VAL A 37 -9.41 -10.88 -0.57
C VAL A 37 -10.27 -10.16 -1.63
N GLY A 38 -9.66 -9.82 -2.77
CA GLY A 38 -10.40 -9.21 -3.88
C GLY A 38 -10.81 -7.74 -3.69
N SER A 39 -10.51 -7.12 -2.56
CA SER A 39 -10.88 -5.72 -2.25
C SER A 39 -10.03 -4.64 -2.95
N GLY A 40 -9.20 -5.00 -3.93
CA GLY A 40 -8.45 -4.04 -4.76
C GLY A 40 -7.27 -3.36 -4.05
N LYS A 41 -6.69 -3.96 -2.99
CA LYS A 41 -5.59 -3.41 -2.18
C LYS A 41 -4.34 -3.11 -2.98
N SER A 42 -3.85 -4.08 -3.76
CA SER A 42 -2.59 -3.95 -4.51
C SER A 42 -2.68 -2.85 -5.58
N TYR A 43 -3.83 -2.66 -6.23
CA TYR A 43 -4.09 -1.54 -7.12
C TYR A 43 -4.04 -0.21 -6.37
N TRP A 44 -4.76 -0.11 -5.24
CA TRP A 44 -4.78 1.08 -4.40
C TRP A 44 -3.39 1.48 -3.92
N ILE A 45 -2.58 0.51 -3.45
CA ILE A 45 -1.21 0.76 -2.97
C ILE A 45 -0.35 1.38 -4.08
N ARG A 46 -0.34 0.79 -5.28
CA ARG A 46 0.47 1.31 -6.41
C ARG A 46 0.10 2.75 -6.74
N TRP A 47 -1.17 3.02 -6.93
CA TRP A 47 -1.64 4.34 -7.33
C TRP A 47 -1.55 5.38 -6.21
N THR A 48 -1.70 4.98 -4.96
CA THR A 48 -1.52 5.88 -3.82
C THR A 48 -0.06 6.30 -3.65
N CYS A 49 0.91 5.41 -3.96
CA CYS A 49 2.32 5.79 -4.05
C CYS A 49 2.54 6.87 -5.12
N VAL A 50 2.00 6.69 -6.33
CA VAL A 50 2.08 7.68 -7.41
C VAL A 50 1.44 9.00 -6.99
N TYR A 51 0.24 8.94 -6.37
CA TYR A 51 -0.42 10.14 -5.84
C TYR A 51 0.50 10.95 -4.92
N TRP A 52 1.14 10.30 -3.95
CA TRP A 52 1.97 10.99 -2.98
C TRP A 52 3.25 11.55 -3.60
N LEU A 53 3.87 10.86 -4.57
CA LEU A 53 5.04 11.38 -5.30
C LEU A 53 4.70 12.68 -6.04
N ILE A 54 3.57 12.72 -6.76
CA ILE A 54 3.08 13.93 -7.46
C ILE A 54 2.70 15.01 -6.44
N LYS A 55 1.99 14.63 -5.37
CA LYS A 55 1.53 15.57 -4.34
C LYS A 55 2.67 16.26 -3.60
N TYR A 56 3.74 15.51 -3.27
CA TYR A 56 4.91 16.09 -2.62
C TYR A 56 5.66 17.03 -3.56
N HIS A 57 5.82 16.65 -4.83
CA HIS A 57 6.41 17.57 -5.81
C HIS A 57 5.60 18.86 -5.91
N ALA A 58 4.29 18.78 -6.09
CA ALA A 58 3.41 19.94 -6.19
C ALA A 58 3.44 20.83 -4.92
N LYS A 59 3.54 20.20 -3.73
CA LYS A 59 3.51 20.93 -2.45
C LYS A 59 4.86 21.55 -2.07
N TYR A 60 5.96 20.84 -2.32
CA TYR A 60 7.30 21.22 -1.81
C TYR A 60 8.28 21.60 -2.90
N GLY A 61 7.95 21.43 -4.19
CA GLY A 61 8.89 21.66 -5.31
C GLY A 61 10.05 20.65 -5.39
N ILE A 62 10.04 19.61 -4.52
CA ILE A 62 11.12 18.62 -4.46
C ILE A 62 10.99 17.64 -5.62
N ARG A 63 12.12 17.31 -6.25
CA ARG A 63 12.19 16.34 -7.37
C ARG A 63 12.91 15.07 -6.94
N GLY A 64 12.67 13.99 -7.69
CA GLY A 64 13.35 12.71 -7.46
C GLY A 64 13.00 12.02 -6.16
N ILE A 65 11.84 12.35 -5.57
CA ILE A 65 11.34 11.74 -4.33
C ILE A 65 11.14 10.24 -4.54
N ARG A 66 11.48 9.43 -3.55
CA ARG A 66 11.33 7.97 -3.64
C ARG A 66 10.17 7.45 -2.81
N ALA A 67 9.38 6.59 -3.42
CA ALA A 67 8.46 5.65 -2.78
C ALA A 67 9.01 4.24 -2.92
N GLY A 68 8.95 3.43 -1.85
CA GLY A 68 9.26 2.00 -1.89
C GLY A 68 7.97 1.19 -1.73
N LEU A 69 7.69 0.29 -2.67
CA LEU A 69 6.62 -0.68 -2.59
C LEU A 69 7.22 -2.07 -2.41
N PHE A 70 6.83 -2.73 -1.32
CA PHE A 70 7.44 -3.96 -0.85
C PHE A 70 6.44 -5.12 -0.79
N CYS A 71 6.92 -6.31 -1.15
CA CYS A 71 6.26 -7.59 -0.88
C CYS A 71 7.20 -8.48 -0.04
N GLU A 72 6.68 -9.55 0.54
CA GLU A 72 7.43 -10.49 1.35
C GLU A 72 8.62 -11.12 0.60
N ASP A 73 8.41 -11.49 -0.67
CA ASP A 73 9.42 -12.08 -1.55
C ASP A 73 9.30 -11.60 -3.00
N TYR A 74 10.24 -12.05 -3.84
CA TYR A 74 10.26 -11.65 -5.25
C TYR A 74 9.11 -12.25 -6.07
N VAL A 75 8.68 -13.48 -5.76
CA VAL A 75 7.58 -14.13 -6.50
C VAL A 75 6.30 -13.34 -6.27
N ALA A 76 5.99 -13.01 -5.02
CA ALA A 76 4.87 -12.18 -4.65
C ALA A 76 4.93 -10.78 -5.30
N LEU A 77 6.11 -10.15 -5.30
CA LEU A 77 6.33 -8.87 -5.95
C LEU A 77 6.05 -8.92 -7.45
N ASN A 78 6.59 -9.93 -8.13
CA ASN A 78 6.41 -10.13 -9.56
C ASN A 78 4.92 -10.30 -9.89
N ASP A 79 4.25 -11.25 -9.23
CA ASP A 79 2.89 -11.66 -9.57
C ASP A 79 1.86 -10.58 -9.24
N ARG A 80 2.02 -9.88 -8.11
CA ARG A 80 1.06 -8.86 -7.67
C ARG A 80 1.29 -7.49 -8.30
N HIS A 81 2.55 -7.14 -8.64
CA HIS A 81 2.90 -5.78 -9.04
C HIS A 81 3.61 -5.69 -10.38
N LEU A 82 4.77 -6.34 -10.57
CA LEU A 82 5.60 -6.09 -11.75
C LEU A 82 4.88 -6.42 -13.06
N THR A 83 4.09 -7.48 -13.09
CA THR A 83 3.26 -7.88 -14.25
C THR A 83 2.17 -6.86 -14.59
N LYS A 84 1.80 -5.96 -13.67
CA LYS A 84 0.70 -4.99 -13.85
C LYS A 84 1.18 -3.62 -14.35
N ILE A 85 2.44 -3.26 -14.12
CA ILE A 85 2.95 -1.90 -14.35
C ILE A 85 2.71 -1.43 -15.78
N LYS A 86 3.03 -2.25 -16.78
CA LYS A 86 2.90 -1.91 -18.20
C LYS A 86 1.44 -1.68 -18.66
N PHE A 87 0.47 -2.25 -17.94
CA PHE A 87 -0.94 -2.11 -18.25
C PHE A 87 -1.62 -0.99 -17.47
N GLU A 88 -1.11 -0.70 -16.26
CA GLU A 88 -1.72 0.28 -15.38
C GLU A 88 -1.12 1.69 -15.54
N PHE A 89 0.20 1.79 -15.74
CA PHE A 89 0.88 3.06 -15.81
C PHE A 89 1.10 3.50 -17.27
N PRO A 90 0.42 4.56 -17.73
CA PRO A 90 0.54 4.99 -19.11
C PRO A 90 1.93 5.61 -19.40
N PRO A 91 2.47 5.45 -20.63
CA PRO A 91 3.80 5.95 -20.99
C PRO A 91 3.99 7.47 -20.84
N TRP A 92 2.91 8.24 -20.92
CA TRP A 92 2.97 9.69 -20.72
C TRP A 92 3.18 10.08 -19.24
N LEU A 93 2.84 9.20 -18.28
CA LEU A 93 3.01 9.43 -16.85
C LEU A 93 4.46 9.21 -16.41
N GLY A 94 5.14 8.22 -16.97
CA GLY A 94 6.49 7.85 -16.57
C GLY A 94 7.06 6.70 -17.37
N ASP A 95 8.28 6.31 -17.02
CA ASP A 95 9.04 5.24 -17.66
C ASP A 95 9.37 4.13 -16.66
N TYR A 96 9.12 2.89 -17.06
CA TYR A 96 9.46 1.72 -16.25
C TYR A 96 10.82 1.13 -16.65
N ASN A 97 11.77 1.15 -15.73
CA ASN A 97 13.04 0.43 -15.86
C ASN A 97 12.90 -0.99 -15.30
N GLN A 98 12.88 -1.96 -16.20
CA GLN A 98 12.65 -3.36 -15.86
C GLN A 98 13.83 -4.01 -15.11
N GLN A 99 15.07 -3.55 -15.33
CA GLN A 99 16.25 -4.08 -14.63
C GLN A 99 16.32 -3.60 -13.18
N LYS A 100 15.95 -2.33 -12.94
CA LYS A 100 15.94 -1.73 -11.61
C LYS A 100 14.64 -1.98 -10.85
N HIS A 101 13.60 -2.46 -11.52
CA HIS A 101 12.23 -2.52 -11.01
C HIS A 101 11.77 -1.16 -10.46
N GLU A 102 11.91 -0.09 -11.26
CA GLU A 102 11.59 1.27 -10.88
C GLU A 102 10.73 1.94 -11.95
N PHE A 103 9.65 2.58 -11.53
CA PHE A 103 8.85 3.46 -12.36
C PHE A 103 9.18 4.91 -12.01
N THR A 104 9.72 5.65 -12.97
CA THR A 104 10.11 7.06 -12.79
C THR A 104 9.09 7.96 -13.49
N LEU A 105 8.47 8.85 -12.72
CA LEU A 105 7.55 9.85 -13.25
C LEU A 105 8.26 10.83 -14.20
N LYS A 106 7.53 11.34 -15.19
CA LYS A 106 8.04 12.36 -16.10
C LYS A 106 8.46 13.64 -15.35
N PRO A 107 9.37 14.45 -15.92
CA PRO A 107 9.87 15.68 -15.29
C PRO A 107 8.77 16.65 -14.83
N GLU A 108 7.69 16.79 -15.59
CA GLU A 108 6.52 17.62 -15.24
C GLU A 108 5.81 17.18 -13.97
N TYR A 109 5.94 15.89 -13.57
CA TYR A 109 5.42 15.33 -12.31
C TYR A 109 6.49 15.17 -11.23
N GLY A 110 7.65 15.81 -11.40
CA GLY A 110 8.71 15.89 -10.40
C GLY A 110 9.73 14.75 -10.45
N SER A 111 9.74 13.89 -11.47
CA SER A 111 10.69 12.77 -11.62
C SER A 111 10.74 11.85 -10.38
N GLY A 112 9.63 11.73 -9.66
CA GLY A 112 9.51 10.84 -8.50
C GLY A 112 9.67 9.37 -8.90
N ILE A 113 10.23 8.55 -8.03
CA ILE A 113 10.57 7.15 -8.30
C ILE A 113 9.74 6.24 -7.41
N LEU A 114 8.94 5.36 -8.02
CA LEU A 114 8.32 4.23 -7.34
C LEU A 114 9.20 3.00 -7.54
N ALA A 115 9.88 2.60 -6.48
CA ALA A 115 10.78 1.45 -6.46
C ALA A 115 10.05 0.20 -5.94
N PHE A 116 10.03 -0.87 -6.73
CA PHE A 116 9.43 -2.15 -6.37
C PHE A 116 10.49 -3.06 -5.78
N ARG A 117 10.28 -3.56 -4.57
CA ARG A 117 11.28 -4.29 -3.77
C ARG A 117 10.65 -5.47 -3.04
N ASN A 118 11.47 -6.39 -2.57
CA ASN A 118 11.02 -7.49 -1.71
C ASN A 118 11.74 -7.46 -0.37
N LEU A 119 11.19 -8.13 0.62
CA LEU A 119 11.65 -8.14 2.01
C LEU A 119 12.30 -9.48 2.42
N ALA A 120 12.74 -10.29 1.44
CA ALA A 120 13.48 -11.52 1.75
C ALA A 120 14.80 -11.22 2.52
N GLU A 121 15.41 -10.08 2.21
CA GLU A 121 16.63 -9.58 2.89
C GLU A 121 16.41 -8.10 3.26
N PRO A 122 15.69 -7.81 4.36
CA PRO A 122 15.33 -6.43 4.74
C PRO A 122 16.55 -5.52 4.98
N GLU A 123 17.68 -6.10 5.38
CA GLU A 123 18.93 -5.39 5.67
C GLU A 123 19.48 -4.63 4.46
N ASN A 124 19.14 -5.04 3.24
CA ASN A 124 19.56 -4.36 2.01
C ASN A 124 19.04 -2.90 1.93
N TYR A 125 18.05 -2.54 2.75
CA TYR A 125 17.45 -1.20 2.75
C TYR A 125 17.93 -0.30 3.88
N LEU A 126 18.90 -0.72 4.68
CA LEU A 126 19.40 0.06 5.83
C LEU A 126 20.05 1.40 5.44
N SER A 127 20.48 1.58 4.19
CA SER A 127 21.06 2.82 3.67
C SER A 127 20.14 3.62 2.76
N VAL A 128 18.88 3.19 2.57
CA VAL A 128 17.93 3.84 1.65
C VAL A 128 16.90 4.63 2.44
N GLU A 129 16.47 5.79 1.90
CA GLU A 129 15.42 6.62 2.46
C GLU A 129 14.21 6.66 1.53
N PHE A 130 13.01 6.74 2.11
CA PHE A 130 11.75 6.80 1.39
C PHE A 130 10.80 7.83 2.01
N ALA A 131 10.18 8.65 1.18
CA ALA A 131 9.09 9.54 1.59
C ALA A 131 7.77 8.78 1.74
N VAL A 132 7.59 7.73 0.93
CA VAL A 132 6.45 6.82 1.02
C VAL A 132 7.00 5.40 1.12
N ILE A 133 6.52 4.65 2.10
CA ILE A 133 6.72 3.21 2.20
C ILE A 133 5.36 2.54 2.05
N ALA A 134 5.27 1.57 1.17
CA ALA A 134 4.09 0.78 0.94
C ALA A 134 4.44 -0.71 1.06
N VAL A 135 3.64 -1.47 1.83
CA VAL A 135 3.87 -2.91 2.02
C VAL A 135 2.58 -3.66 1.70
N ASP A 136 2.62 -4.45 0.64
CA ASP A 136 1.50 -5.35 0.31
C ASP A 136 1.63 -6.66 1.08
N GLU A 137 0.53 -7.14 1.66
CA GLU A 137 0.48 -8.25 2.63
C GLU A 137 1.47 -8.04 3.80
N VAL A 138 1.36 -6.88 4.45
CA VAL A 138 2.26 -6.46 5.54
C VAL A 138 2.34 -7.48 6.68
N ASN A 139 1.27 -8.21 6.93
CA ASN A 139 1.16 -9.28 7.92
C ASN A 139 1.90 -10.58 7.55
N ARG A 140 2.52 -10.66 6.37
CA ARG A 140 3.44 -11.74 5.99
C ARG A 140 4.85 -11.51 6.53
N ASN A 141 5.10 -10.36 7.13
CA ASN A 141 6.40 -9.97 7.64
C ASN A 141 6.37 -9.80 9.16
N PRO A 142 7.46 -10.14 9.87
CA PRO A 142 7.54 -9.92 11.30
C PRO A 142 7.58 -8.43 11.64
N LYS A 143 7.17 -8.09 12.86
CA LYS A 143 7.18 -6.69 13.35
C LYS A 143 8.55 -6.03 13.25
N SER A 144 9.64 -6.77 13.40
CA SER A 144 11.02 -6.27 13.25
C SER A 144 11.28 -5.66 11.87
N THR A 145 10.73 -6.27 10.80
CA THR A 145 10.82 -5.73 9.44
C THR A 145 10.06 -4.40 9.32
N PHE A 146 8.86 -4.31 9.91
CA PHE A 146 8.12 -3.06 9.97
C PHE A 146 8.90 -1.97 10.72
N ASP A 147 9.48 -2.29 11.88
CA ASP A 147 10.27 -1.33 12.66
C ASP A 147 11.53 -0.88 11.91
N MET A 148 12.18 -1.78 11.18
CA MET A 148 13.30 -1.46 10.31
C MET A 148 12.88 -0.49 9.20
N LEU A 149 11.79 -0.77 8.48
CA LEU A 149 11.27 0.12 7.43
C LEU A 149 10.91 1.50 7.99
N ARG A 150 10.31 1.59 9.18
CA ARG A 150 10.04 2.87 9.85
C ARG A 150 11.29 3.69 10.07
N SER A 151 12.43 3.07 10.34
CA SER A 151 13.71 3.77 10.51
C SER A 151 14.23 4.39 9.21
N ARG A 152 13.74 3.93 8.04
CA ARG A 152 14.07 4.44 6.69
C ARG A 152 13.02 5.42 6.16
N HIS A 153 11.94 5.62 6.91
CA HIS A 153 10.76 6.40 6.54
C HIS A 153 11.01 7.89 6.81
N ARG A 154 11.85 8.49 6.00
CA ARG A 154 12.22 9.91 6.05
C ARG A 154 12.63 10.40 4.67
N TRP A 155 12.49 11.69 4.43
CA TRP A 155 12.95 12.35 3.21
C TRP A 155 13.29 13.82 3.50
N PRO A 156 14.44 14.33 3.03
CA PRO A 156 14.80 15.73 3.24
C PRO A 156 13.71 16.69 2.76
N GLY A 157 13.28 17.59 3.63
CA GLY A 157 12.24 18.58 3.34
C GLY A 157 10.79 18.11 3.41
N ILE A 158 10.52 16.80 3.64
CA ILE A 158 9.17 16.24 3.80
C ILE A 158 8.99 15.77 5.23
N LYS A 159 8.03 16.38 5.95
CA LYS A 159 7.70 16.01 7.34
C LYS A 159 6.57 14.99 7.43
N ASP A 160 5.61 15.04 6.52
CA ASP A 160 4.40 14.21 6.50
C ASP A 160 4.56 12.96 5.62
N VAL A 161 5.63 12.19 5.85
CA VAL A 161 5.89 10.91 5.17
C VAL A 161 4.75 9.90 5.40
N LYS A 162 4.52 8.96 4.46
CA LYS A 162 3.36 8.06 4.48
C LYS A 162 3.74 6.59 4.45
N PHE A 163 3.18 5.81 5.37
CA PHE A 163 3.27 4.35 5.39
C PHE A 163 1.91 3.75 4.99
N LEU A 164 1.88 3.06 3.87
CA LEU A 164 0.70 2.45 3.30
C LEU A 164 0.82 0.93 3.43
N ALA A 165 -0.19 0.29 3.97
CA ALA A 165 -0.20 -1.16 4.14
C ALA A 165 -1.46 -1.78 3.57
N GLY A 166 -1.35 -2.97 3.02
CA GLY A 166 -2.46 -3.81 2.62
C GLY A 166 -2.29 -5.21 3.20
N CYS A 167 -3.36 -5.84 3.65
CA CYS A 167 -3.36 -7.26 3.97
C CYS A 167 -4.77 -7.85 4.07
N ASN A 168 -4.81 -9.18 4.10
CA ASN A 168 -5.98 -9.96 4.51
C ASN A 168 -5.89 -10.26 6.00
N PRO A 169 -6.98 -10.67 6.68
CA PRO A 169 -7.00 -10.93 8.13
C PRO A 169 -6.37 -12.30 8.48
N LEU A 170 -5.10 -12.45 8.11
CA LEU A 170 -4.28 -13.66 8.31
C LEU A 170 -2.85 -13.24 8.66
N GLY A 171 -2.06 -14.15 9.22
CA GLY A 171 -0.64 -13.95 9.48
C GLY A 171 -0.35 -13.31 10.84
N GLU A 172 0.70 -12.50 10.90
CA GLU A 172 1.25 -11.98 12.13
C GLU A 172 0.29 -11.14 12.97
N ALA A 173 0.07 -11.54 14.22
CA ALA A 173 -0.87 -10.92 15.16
C ALA A 173 -0.56 -9.44 15.45
N TRP A 174 0.70 -8.97 15.26
CA TRP A 174 1.07 -7.59 15.54
C TRP A 174 0.32 -6.58 14.68
N VAL A 175 -0.01 -6.93 13.42
CA VAL A 175 -0.82 -6.06 12.54
C VAL A 175 -2.23 -5.90 13.10
N LYS A 176 -2.88 -7.02 13.45
CA LYS A 176 -4.20 -7.04 14.09
C LYS A 176 -4.20 -6.20 15.37
N ASN A 177 -3.20 -6.40 16.23
CA ASN A 177 -3.10 -5.67 17.49
C ASN A 177 -2.97 -4.16 17.27
N MET A 178 -2.04 -3.71 16.43
CA MET A 178 -1.76 -2.26 16.27
C MET A 178 -2.86 -1.53 15.50
N TRP A 179 -3.27 -2.04 14.32
CA TRP A 179 -4.23 -1.31 13.47
C TRP A 179 -5.69 -1.57 13.84
N VAL A 180 -6.06 -2.82 14.17
CA VAL A 180 -7.47 -3.21 14.35
C VAL A 180 -7.87 -3.08 15.82
N LYS A 181 -7.14 -3.75 16.74
CA LYS A 181 -7.44 -3.73 18.19
C LYS A 181 -6.93 -2.47 18.89
N ARG A 182 -6.09 -1.66 18.24
CA ARG A 182 -5.48 -0.45 18.84
C ARG A 182 -4.66 -0.74 20.10
N LEU A 183 -4.05 -1.91 20.17
CA LEU A 183 -3.19 -2.35 21.24
C LEU A 183 -1.73 -2.06 20.84
N PHE A 184 -1.16 -1.02 21.44
CA PHE A 184 0.20 -0.58 21.14
C PHE A 184 1.14 -0.89 22.31
N PRO A 185 2.43 -1.18 22.03
CA PRO A 185 3.46 -1.17 23.07
C PRO A 185 3.52 0.20 23.74
N SER A 186 3.86 0.24 25.04
CA SER A 186 4.02 1.50 25.79
C SER A 186 5.06 2.47 25.22
N THR A 187 5.98 1.94 24.40
CA THR A 187 7.01 2.71 23.69
C THR A 187 6.49 3.39 22.42
N GLU A 188 5.29 3.03 21.92
CA GLU A 188 4.74 3.60 20.70
C GLU A 188 4.18 5.00 20.94
N LYS A 189 4.87 6.01 20.39
CA LYS A 189 4.50 7.42 20.54
C LYS A 189 3.57 7.93 19.42
N GLU A 190 3.54 7.24 18.29
CA GLU A 190 2.75 7.64 17.12
C GLU A 190 1.42 6.87 17.01
N GLN A 191 0.90 6.30 18.10
CA GLN A 191 -0.33 5.49 18.09
C GLN A 191 -1.55 6.19 17.46
N TYR A 192 -1.62 7.52 17.51
CA TYR A 192 -2.71 8.32 16.93
C TYR A 192 -2.58 8.48 15.40
N GLU A 193 -1.42 8.16 14.85
CA GLU A 193 -1.13 8.22 13.43
C GLU A 193 -1.53 6.95 12.66
N PHE A 194 -2.06 5.94 13.34
CA PHE A 194 -2.48 4.67 12.77
C PHE A 194 -3.98 4.68 12.49
N VAL A 195 -4.36 4.23 11.29
CA VAL A 195 -5.77 4.04 10.91
C VAL A 195 -5.95 2.76 10.09
N TYR A 196 -7.02 2.05 10.35
CA TYR A 196 -7.48 0.90 9.58
C TYR A 196 -8.74 1.25 8.80
N ILE A 197 -8.73 1.01 7.51
CA ILE A 197 -9.87 1.14 6.61
C ILE A 197 -10.27 -0.27 6.15
N PRO A 198 -11.33 -0.83 6.72
CA PRO A 198 -11.78 -2.16 6.33
C PRO A 198 -12.33 -2.15 4.91
N ALA A 199 -12.03 -3.21 4.15
CA ALA A 199 -12.52 -3.41 2.81
C ALA A 199 -12.97 -4.86 2.61
N LEU A 200 -14.16 -5.02 2.05
CA LEU A 200 -14.78 -6.30 1.74
C LEU A 200 -14.77 -6.55 0.23
N PRO A 201 -14.96 -7.81 -0.23
CA PRO A 201 -15.11 -8.08 -1.65
C PRO A 201 -16.26 -7.29 -2.27
N THR A 202 -17.36 -7.10 -1.52
CA THR A 202 -18.55 -6.32 -1.94
C THR A 202 -18.28 -4.85 -2.21
N ASP A 203 -17.17 -4.31 -1.70
CA ASP A 203 -16.75 -2.93 -1.99
C ASP A 203 -16.12 -2.79 -3.38
N ASN A 204 -15.74 -3.91 -4.02
CA ASN A 204 -15.09 -3.91 -5.33
C ASN A 204 -16.11 -4.21 -6.46
N PRO A 205 -16.55 -3.20 -7.22
CA PRO A 205 -17.56 -3.38 -8.26
C PRO A 205 -17.05 -4.18 -9.49
N HIS A 206 -15.78 -4.51 -9.54
CA HIS A 206 -15.15 -5.22 -10.66
C HIS A 206 -15.00 -6.72 -10.41
N LEU A 207 -15.41 -7.23 -9.25
CA LEU A 207 -15.33 -8.65 -8.97
C LEU A 207 -16.47 -9.43 -9.63
N PRO A 208 -16.18 -10.51 -10.38
CA PRO A 208 -17.20 -11.38 -10.95
C PRO A 208 -18.04 -12.06 -9.86
N GLN A 209 -19.32 -12.35 -10.15
CA GLN A 209 -20.17 -13.08 -9.21
C GLN A 209 -19.65 -14.48 -8.89
N GLU A 210 -19.02 -15.15 -9.86
CA GLU A 210 -18.39 -16.46 -9.68
C GLU A 210 -17.30 -16.45 -8.61
N TYR A 211 -16.59 -15.31 -8.47
CA TYR A 211 -15.59 -15.14 -7.42
C TYR A 211 -16.23 -15.14 -6.03
N TYR A 212 -17.37 -14.47 -5.86
CA TYR A 212 -18.13 -14.51 -4.59
C TYR A 212 -18.56 -15.94 -4.23
N LYS A 213 -19.12 -16.67 -5.19
CA LYS A 213 -19.50 -18.06 -4.99
C LYS A 213 -18.32 -18.94 -4.59
N SER A 214 -17.13 -18.69 -5.14
CA SER A 214 -15.93 -19.41 -4.75
C SER A 214 -15.52 -19.12 -3.30
N LEU A 215 -15.67 -17.87 -2.85
CA LEU A 215 -15.40 -17.50 -1.44
C LEU A 215 -16.44 -18.09 -0.48
N GLU A 216 -17.71 -18.13 -0.88
CA GLU A 216 -18.81 -18.74 -0.08
C GLU A 216 -18.61 -20.24 0.12
N SER A 217 -17.97 -20.92 -0.84
CA SER A 217 -17.69 -22.38 -0.76
C SER A 217 -16.47 -22.75 0.11
N LEU A 218 -15.73 -21.76 0.62
CA LEU A 218 -14.57 -22.01 1.49
C LEU A 218 -14.99 -22.56 2.87
N PRO A 219 -14.07 -23.28 3.58
CA PRO A 219 -14.27 -23.63 4.98
C PRO A 219 -14.64 -22.39 5.81
N GLU A 220 -15.45 -22.60 6.86
CA GLU A 220 -16.06 -21.50 7.63
C GLU A 220 -15.06 -20.43 8.10
N ASN A 221 -13.93 -20.84 8.68
CA ASN A 221 -12.90 -19.91 9.15
C ASN A 221 -12.29 -19.08 8.00
N GLN A 222 -12.03 -19.69 6.83
CA GLN A 222 -11.54 -18.98 5.65
C GLN A 222 -12.61 -18.06 5.07
N ARG A 223 -13.87 -18.51 5.02
CA ARG A 223 -14.98 -17.68 4.55
C ARG A 223 -15.16 -16.46 5.45
N ARG A 224 -15.17 -16.63 6.77
CA ARG A 224 -15.22 -15.52 7.74
C ARG A 224 -14.06 -14.53 7.56
N ALA A 225 -12.85 -15.02 7.31
CA ALA A 225 -11.69 -14.17 7.08
C ALA A 225 -11.77 -13.44 5.72
N TYR A 226 -12.03 -14.18 4.63
CA TYR A 226 -11.87 -13.64 3.27
C TYR A 226 -13.12 -12.94 2.75
N LEU A 227 -14.31 -13.36 3.13
CA LEU A 227 -15.56 -12.75 2.69
C LEU A 227 -16.04 -11.67 3.66
N GLU A 228 -15.91 -11.92 4.98
CA GLU A 228 -16.45 -11.05 6.02
C GLU A 228 -15.38 -10.14 6.65
N GLY A 229 -14.10 -10.34 6.30
CA GLY A 229 -13.00 -9.54 6.85
C GLY A 229 -12.77 -9.75 8.35
N ASN A 230 -13.16 -10.92 8.87
CA ASN A 230 -13.07 -11.22 10.31
C ASN A 230 -11.63 -11.57 10.70
N TRP A 231 -11.03 -10.74 11.55
CA TRP A 231 -9.68 -10.92 12.07
C TRP A 231 -9.55 -11.98 13.19
N ASP A 232 -10.65 -12.43 13.76
CA ASP A 232 -10.68 -13.44 14.81
C ASP A 232 -11.04 -14.85 14.27
N ALA A 233 -11.24 -14.97 12.95
CA ALA A 233 -11.72 -16.19 12.31
C ALA A 233 -10.84 -17.44 12.53
N PHE A 234 -9.56 -17.27 12.88
CA PHE A 234 -8.60 -18.34 13.13
C PHE A 234 -8.18 -18.46 14.61
N ASP A 235 -8.67 -17.57 15.48
CA ASP A 235 -8.33 -17.57 16.91
C ASP A 235 -9.28 -18.49 17.73
N GLU A 236 -10.36 -18.96 17.12
CA GLU A 236 -11.45 -19.72 17.77
C GLU A 236 -11.33 -21.24 17.55
N GLY A 237 -10.11 -21.76 17.32
CA GLY A 237 -9.83 -23.18 17.09
C GLY A 237 -8.95 -23.82 18.17
#